data_38611d9aab930058003a16c49319b056
#
_entry.id   38611d9aab930058003a16c49319b056
#
_cell.length_a   1.000
_cell.length_b   1.000
_cell.length_c   1.000
_cell.angle_alpha   90.00
_cell.angle_beta   90.00
_cell.angle_gamma   90.00
#
_symmetry.space_group_name_H-M   'P 1'
#
loop_
_entity.id
_entity.type
_entity.pdbx_description
1 polymer ?
#
loop_
_entity_poly.entity_id
_entity_poly.type
_entity_poly.pdbx_seq_one_letter_code
_entity_poly.pdbx_strand_id
1 'polypeptide(L)'
;STSAQISGNFSKDEANELKDLINSGSLPVKMVESYSNAVTADYGIDAFSTTMMAGAVGIALIMLFMILYYRLPGVISAITIASYVFVVFLINNLMGAVFTLSGIAALVLGVGMAVDSNILTFERIRDALYSGRSVKTAFYEGSSKSFVTIFDAQFTTFISALILFIFGTGSVKGFATMLIVSTISTLLVIVFVAKFLLKMLVDSGKLDDKKSWFGVKKNQIPSVANGESRFYYGRFKGFDFVGKAKYFIFTSLTIMVIAIGCMGFNGFKGDGILNFGIDFTSGTKITVQSDSAIKADELKTQLKSLGIHANSVKINGDKNEIAHVFVKEAVNTSTMEKAKTALKATYKHDVSDSTVTPVIGRELVRKAIVISVLAWIGVMIYISLRFKWDYALSGIIALIHDVFIILCFCAIFRLEVNTEIIAVMLAIIGYSINNSIVVFDRIRDQVKENRHEKLDQVKYKEIVNIALQNTATRSILSTFTTVLPVICLLGLGSNAIFTFCLALFIGLIAGAGSSLFIAAQVWYQLRMREKPKSKKVHKKHKKEAVEEMIVPGLNDY
;
A
#
# COMPACT_ATOMS: atom_id res chain seq x y z
N SER A 1 -36.86 -30.88 39.92
CA SER A 1 -37.22 -29.44 39.94
C SER A 1 -36.76 -28.82 38.64
N THR A 2 -37.70 -28.16 37.95
CA THR A 2 -37.45 -27.53 36.63
C THR A 2 -37.03 -26.06 36.72
N SER A 3 -36.84 -25.55 37.92
CA SER A 3 -36.40 -24.17 38.17
C SER A 3 -35.50 -24.08 39.39
N ALA A 4 -34.46 -23.27 39.29
CA ALA A 4 -33.60 -22.89 40.38
C ALA A 4 -33.67 -21.37 40.58
N GLN A 5 -33.76 -20.92 41.83
CA GLN A 5 -33.75 -19.51 42.17
C GLN A 5 -32.46 -19.17 42.91
N ILE A 6 -31.74 -18.18 42.42
CA ILE A 6 -30.56 -17.61 43.07
C ILE A 6 -30.95 -16.24 43.56
N SER A 7 -30.87 -15.99 44.85
CA SER A 7 -31.18 -14.74 45.50
C SER A 7 -29.91 -14.08 46.03
N GLY A 8 -29.76 -12.79 45.80
CA GLY A 8 -28.62 -11.98 46.25
C GLY A 8 -28.88 -10.51 45.98
N ASN A 9 -27.93 -9.67 46.36
CA ASN A 9 -28.04 -8.22 46.17
C ASN A 9 -27.51 -7.83 44.78
N PHE A 10 -28.25 -8.22 43.73
CA PHE A 10 -27.88 -7.97 42.33
C PHE A 10 -28.64 -6.78 41.77
N SER A 11 -27.98 -5.95 41.00
CA SER A 11 -28.66 -5.04 40.09
C SER A 11 -29.40 -5.83 39.00
N LYS A 12 -30.34 -5.18 38.30
CA LYS A 12 -31.10 -5.83 37.21
C LYS A 12 -30.22 -6.34 36.08
N ASP A 13 -29.13 -5.62 35.79
CA ASP A 13 -28.20 -5.99 34.74
C ASP A 13 -27.29 -7.14 35.14
N GLU A 14 -26.77 -7.14 36.38
CA GLU A 14 -26.01 -8.27 36.96
C GLU A 14 -26.86 -9.54 37.06
N ALA A 15 -28.14 -9.41 37.42
CA ALA A 15 -29.04 -10.55 37.48
C ALA A 15 -29.33 -11.15 36.10
N ASN A 16 -29.45 -10.32 35.06
CA ASN A 16 -29.60 -10.77 33.67
C ASN A 16 -28.32 -11.43 33.16
N GLU A 17 -27.16 -10.84 33.42
CA GLU A 17 -25.85 -11.40 33.05
C GLU A 17 -25.61 -12.76 33.72
N LEU A 18 -25.93 -12.88 35.01
CA LEU A 18 -25.85 -14.15 35.74
C LEU A 18 -26.82 -15.21 35.20
N LYS A 19 -28.06 -14.79 34.85
CA LYS A 19 -29.04 -15.68 34.22
C LYS A 19 -28.52 -16.20 32.86
N ASP A 20 -27.96 -15.33 32.05
CA ASP A 20 -27.45 -15.71 30.73
C ASP A 20 -26.19 -16.56 30.82
N LEU A 21 -25.31 -16.32 31.80
CA LEU A 21 -24.17 -17.16 32.15
C LEU A 21 -24.60 -18.58 32.61
N ILE A 22 -25.62 -18.68 33.46
CA ILE A 22 -26.12 -19.96 33.91
C ILE A 22 -26.80 -20.72 32.77
N ASN A 23 -27.57 -20.03 31.94
CA ASN A 23 -28.21 -20.65 30.78
C ASN A 23 -27.19 -21.09 29.72
N SER A 24 -26.10 -20.35 29.52
CA SER A 24 -25.00 -20.72 28.63
C SER A 24 -24.21 -21.93 29.13
N GLY A 25 -24.17 -22.17 30.44
CA GLY A 25 -23.53 -23.34 31.06
C GLY A 25 -24.20 -24.70 30.77
N SER A 26 -25.38 -24.67 30.13
CA SER A 26 -26.13 -25.89 29.74
C SER A 26 -25.85 -26.33 28.29
N LEU A 27 -24.78 -25.85 27.66
CA LEU A 27 -24.42 -26.26 26.31
C LEU A 27 -24.14 -27.77 26.23
N PRO A 28 -24.72 -28.49 25.24
CA PRO A 28 -24.58 -29.94 25.11
C PRO A 28 -23.17 -30.38 24.67
N VAL A 29 -22.28 -29.44 24.39
CA VAL A 29 -20.89 -29.66 23.96
C VAL A 29 -19.94 -28.80 24.76
N LYS A 30 -18.78 -29.36 25.09
CA LYS A 30 -17.69 -28.61 25.72
C LYS A 30 -17.12 -27.60 24.73
N MET A 31 -17.20 -26.32 25.05
CA MET A 31 -16.53 -25.28 24.29
C MET A 31 -15.04 -25.29 24.61
N VAL A 32 -14.23 -25.18 23.56
CA VAL A 32 -12.77 -25.03 23.63
C VAL A 32 -12.38 -23.74 22.96
N GLU A 33 -11.61 -22.92 23.65
CA GLU A 33 -11.07 -21.68 23.06
C GLU A 33 -10.13 -22.05 21.90
N SER A 34 -10.48 -21.62 20.68
CA SER A 34 -9.71 -21.91 19.47
C SER A 34 -8.80 -20.76 19.05
N TYR A 35 -9.16 -19.55 19.44
CA TYR A 35 -8.40 -18.32 19.18
C TYR A 35 -8.67 -17.32 20.31
N SER A 36 -7.61 -16.76 20.85
CA SER A 36 -7.65 -15.69 21.83
C SER A 36 -6.63 -14.62 21.48
N ASN A 37 -6.97 -13.37 21.71
CA ASN A 37 -6.06 -12.25 21.62
C ASN A 37 -6.45 -11.21 22.68
N ALA A 38 -5.78 -11.24 23.81
CA ALA A 38 -5.99 -10.33 24.91
C ALA A 38 -4.84 -9.32 24.98
N VAL A 39 -5.17 -8.04 24.87
CA VAL A 39 -4.22 -6.93 25.02
C VAL A 39 -4.60 -6.15 26.28
N THR A 40 -3.61 -5.83 27.11
CA THR A 40 -3.84 -5.03 28.31
C THR A 40 -4.21 -3.59 27.96
N ALA A 41 -5.05 -2.97 28.78
CA ALA A 41 -5.54 -1.61 28.53
C ALA A 41 -4.38 -0.58 28.46
N ASP A 42 -3.45 -0.66 29.40
CA ASP A 42 -2.31 0.27 29.46
C ASP A 42 -1.43 0.16 28.22
N TYR A 43 -1.04 -1.07 27.82
CA TYR A 43 -0.25 -1.29 26.62
C TYR A 43 -1.00 -0.83 25.34
N GLY A 44 -2.31 -1.07 25.30
CA GLY A 44 -3.15 -0.64 24.16
C GLY A 44 -3.25 0.87 24.05
N ILE A 45 -3.44 1.60 25.17
CA ILE A 45 -3.54 3.06 25.21
C ILE A 45 -2.21 3.71 24.82
N ASP A 46 -1.10 3.22 25.37
CA ASP A 46 0.24 3.74 25.05
C ASP A 46 0.60 3.50 23.59
N ALA A 47 0.36 2.29 23.10
CA ALA A 47 0.60 1.96 21.69
C ALA A 47 -0.26 2.81 20.75
N PHE A 48 -1.53 3.06 21.09
CA PHE A 48 -2.44 3.88 20.32
C PHE A 48 -2.00 5.34 20.31
N SER A 49 -1.75 5.95 21.48
CA SER A 49 -1.38 7.36 21.60
C SER A 49 -0.06 7.68 20.89
N THR A 50 0.94 6.83 21.09
CA THR A 50 2.27 6.96 20.45
C THR A 50 2.17 6.82 18.92
N THR A 51 1.39 5.86 18.44
CA THR A 51 1.19 5.64 17.00
C THR A 51 0.40 6.78 16.36
N MET A 52 -0.63 7.29 17.03
CA MET A 52 -1.40 8.45 16.57
C MET A 52 -0.54 9.71 16.49
N MET A 53 0.30 9.96 17.49
CA MET A 53 1.25 11.08 17.48
C MET A 53 2.25 10.96 16.33
N ALA A 54 2.85 9.79 16.13
CA ALA A 54 3.78 9.52 15.03
C ALA A 54 3.12 9.74 13.66
N GLY A 55 1.88 9.26 13.51
CA GLY A 55 1.07 9.48 12.30
C GLY A 55 0.76 10.96 12.06
N ALA A 56 0.37 11.71 13.10
CA ALA A 56 0.10 13.14 13.01
C ALA A 56 1.36 13.93 12.60
N VAL A 57 2.53 13.61 13.18
CA VAL A 57 3.81 14.20 12.78
C VAL A 57 4.11 13.90 11.32
N GLY A 58 3.93 12.65 10.87
CA GLY A 58 4.14 12.26 9.48
C GLY A 58 3.24 13.03 8.52
N ILE A 59 1.95 13.18 8.85
CA ILE A 59 0.98 13.96 8.05
C ILE A 59 1.38 15.44 8.01
N ALA A 60 1.77 16.04 9.13
CA ALA A 60 2.23 17.43 9.20
C ALA A 60 3.47 17.66 8.32
N LEU A 61 4.43 16.72 8.33
CA LEU A 61 5.62 16.78 7.48
C LEU A 61 5.27 16.69 5.98
N ILE A 62 4.32 15.84 5.60
CA ILE A 62 3.81 15.79 4.21
C ILE A 62 3.19 17.13 3.82
N MET A 63 2.31 17.70 4.66
CA MET A 63 1.65 18.98 4.37
C MET A 63 2.70 20.09 4.19
N LEU A 64 3.70 20.14 5.06
CA LEU A 64 4.82 21.08 4.96
C LEU A 64 5.60 20.87 3.65
N PHE A 65 5.95 19.63 3.33
CA PHE A 65 6.63 19.31 2.07
C PHE A 65 5.82 19.76 0.84
N MET A 66 4.53 19.51 0.82
CA MET A 66 3.65 19.90 -0.28
C MET A 66 3.63 21.42 -0.45
N ILE A 67 3.52 22.19 0.64
CA ILE A 67 3.53 23.66 0.61
C ILE A 67 4.86 24.18 0.06
N LEU A 68 5.98 23.64 0.54
CA LEU A 68 7.31 24.11 0.13
C LEU A 68 7.63 23.76 -1.33
N TYR A 69 7.25 22.56 -1.78
CA TYR A 69 7.61 22.07 -3.12
C TYR A 69 6.64 22.56 -4.20
N TYR A 70 5.32 22.49 -3.96
CA TYR A 70 4.30 22.87 -4.95
C TYR A 70 3.76 24.29 -4.78
N ARG A 71 4.15 25.00 -3.72
CA ARG A 71 3.73 26.37 -3.44
C ARG A 71 2.21 26.50 -3.34
N LEU A 72 1.55 27.29 -4.24
CA LEU A 72 0.10 27.51 -4.17
C LEU A 72 -0.71 26.20 -4.31
N PRO A 73 -0.51 25.33 -5.30
CA PRO A 73 -1.14 24.01 -5.31
C PRO A 73 -0.86 23.20 -4.03
N GLY A 74 0.34 23.37 -3.43
CA GLY A 74 0.71 22.71 -2.18
C GLY A 74 -0.12 23.18 -0.98
N VAL A 75 -0.44 24.47 -0.89
CA VAL A 75 -1.37 25.00 0.14
C VAL A 75 -2.76 24.37 -0.02
N ILE A 76 -3.27 24.29 -1.24
CA ILE A 76 -4.54 23.62 -1.52
C ILE A 76 -4.47 22.15 -1.13
N SER A 77 -3.37 21.47 -1.44
CA SER A 77 -3.14 20.09 -1.03
C SER A 77 -3.17 19.94 0.50
N ALA A 78 -2.52 20.82 1.24
CA ALA A 78 -2.55 20.77 2.71
C ALA A 78 -3.96 20.92 3.28
N ILE A 79 -4.76 21.85 2.76
CA ILE A 79 -6.17 22.02 3.14
C ILE A 79 -6.97 20.75 2.84
N THR A 80 -6.79 20.18 1.66
CA THR A 80 -7.52 18.98 1.25
C THR A 80 -7.06 17.73 1.99
N ILE A 81 -5.79 17.62 2.39
CA ILE A 81 -5.29 16.55 3.26
C ILE A 81 -5.96 16.65 4.63
N ALA A 82 -6.04 17.84 5.23
CA ALA A 82 -6.73 18.05 6.51
C ALA A 82 -8.21 17.66 6.40
N SER A 83 -8.89 18.10 5.33
CA SER A 83 -10.27 17.72 5.05
C SER A 83 -10.45 16.22 4.83
N TYR A 84 -9.51 15.58 4.15
CA TYR A 84 -9.48 14.14 3.92
C TYR A 84 -9.38 13.35 5.24
N VAL A 85 -8.43 13.72 6.10
CA VAL A 85 -8.29 13.11 7.43
C VAL A 85 -9.57 13.24 8.23
N PHE A 86 -10.16 14.45 8.25
CA PHE A 86 -11.45 14.68 8.92
C PHE A 86 -12.56 13.78 8.36
N VAL A 87 -12.69 13.68 7.03
CA VAL A 87 -13.73 12.84 6.39
C VAL A 87 -13.51 11.35 6.69
N VAL A 88 -12.26 10.88 6.70
CA VAL A 88 -11.93 9.49 7.07
C VAL A 88 -12.34 9.20 8.50
N PHE A 89 -12.02 10.07 9.45
CA PHE A 89 -12.46 9.93 10.85
C PHE A 89 -13.99 9.99 10.98
N LEU A 90 -14.64 10.91 10.28
CA LEU A 90 -16.08 11.04 10.27
C LEU A 90 -16.78 9.76 9.78
N ILE A 91 -16.33 9.21 8.64
CA ILE A 91 -16.91 7.99 8.08
C ILE A 91 -16.69 6.80 9.03
N ASN A 92 -15.48 6.65 9.58
CA ASN A 92 -15.20 5.58 10.54
C ASN A 92 -16.06 5.67 11.80
N ASN A 93 -16.26 6.89 12.32
CA ASN A 93 -17.14 7.11 13.48
C ASN A 93 -18.60 6.79 13.15
N LEU A 94 -19.11 7.21 11.99
CA LEU A 94 -20.47 6.90 11.55
C LEU A 94 -20.70 5.40 11.32
N MET A 95 -19.67 4.69 10.88
CA MET A 95 -19.72 3.22 10.72
C MET A 95 -19.59 2.46 12.04
N GLY A 96 -19.28 3.12 13.16
CA GLY A 96 -18.91 2.45 14.41
C GLY A 96 -17.68 1.54 14.27
N ALA A 97 -16.76 1.86 13.34
CA ALA A 97 -15.59 1.04 13.07
C ALA A 97 -14.55 1.18 14.19
N VAL A 98 -13.95 0.06 14.59
CA VAL A 98 -12.90 0.03 15.61
C VAL A 98 -11.56 0.44 15.00
N PHE A 99 -10.89 1.41 15.64
CA PHE A 99 -9.53 1.78 15.27
C PHE A 99 -8.54 0.74 15.80
N THR A 100 -7.90 0.02 14.90
CA THR A 100 -6.78 -0.88 15.22
C THR A 100 -5.45 -0.19 14.94
N LEU A 101 -4.35 -0.65 15.55
CA LEU A 101 -3.01 -0.12 15.28
C LEU A 101 -2.64 -0.23 13.78
N SER A 102 -2.94 -1.38 13.18
CA SER A 102 -2.79 -1.57 11.73
C SER A 102 -3.73 -0.66 10.91
N GLY A 103 -4.92 -0.35 11.44
CA GLY A 103 -5.84 0.64 10.84
C GLY A 103 -5.27 2.06 10.83
N ILE A 104 -4.56 2.47 11.89
CA ILE A 104 -3.85 3.76 11.92
C ILE A 104 -2.75 3.79 10.85
N ALA A 105 -1.97 2.72 10.74
CA ALA A 105 -0.95 2.61 9.70
C ALA A 105 -1.57 2.64 8.29
N ALA A 106 -2.76 2.03 8.09
CA ALA A 106 -3.53 2.14 6.84
C ALA A 106 -4.00 3.57 6.56
N LEU A 107 -4.43 4.31 7.59
CA LEU A 107 -4.78 5.73 7.44
C LEU A 107 -3.56 6.55 6.96
N VAL A 108 -2.41 6.34 7.59
CA VAL A 108 -1.16 7.03 7.25
C VAL A 108 -0.71 6.70 5.83
N LEU A 109 -0.79 5.42 5.43
CA LEU A 109 -0.57 4.99 4.06
C LEU A 109 -1.58 5.64 3.09
N GLY A 110 -2.86 5.68 3.49
CA GLY A 110 -3.94 6.29 2.73
C GLY A 110 -3.72 7.77 2.47
N VAL A 111 -3.21 8.53 3.46
CA VAL A 111 -2.79 9.93 3.26
C VAL A 111 -1.69 10.03 2.21
N GLY A 112 -0.68 9.16 2.25
CA GLY A 112 0.38 9.13 1.24
C GLY A 112 -0.16 8.88 -0.17
N MET A 113 -1.09 7.93 -0.33
CA MET A 113 -1.75 7.65 -1.62
C MET A 113 -2.69 8.77 -2.08
N ALA A 114 -3.34 9.45 -1.13
CA ALA A 114 -4.17 10.61 -1.42
C ALA A 114 -3.33 11.78 -1.96
N VAL A 115 -2.18 12.03 -1.34
CA VAL A 115 -1.19 13.04 -1.77
C VAL A 115 -0.65 12.72 -3.16
N ASP A 116 -0.41 11.44 -3.49
CA ASP A 116 0.01 11.03 -4.83
C ASP A 116 -0.98 11.47 -5.92
N SER A 117 -2.29 11.44 -5.63
CA SER A 117 -3.32 11.95 -6.55
C SER A 117 -3.18 13.46 -6.81
N ASN A 118 -2.85 14.24 -5.77
CA ASN A 118 -2.53 15.67 -5.92
C ASN A 118 -1.24 15.86 -6.72
N ILE A 119 -0.17 15.12 -6.41
CA ILE A 119 1.12 15.17 -7.10
C ILE A 119 0.93 14.89 -8.59
N LEU A 120 0.17 13.84 -8.94
CA LEU A 120 -0.10 13.51 -10.34
C LEU A 120 -0.77 14.68 -11.08
N THR A 121 -1.77 15.30 -10.46
CA THR A 121 -2.48 16.44 -11.06
C THR A 121 -1.54 17.64 -11.20
N PHE A 122 -0.77 17.96 -10.18
CA PHE A 122 0.12 19.12 -10.18
C PHE A 122 1.30 18.95 -11.16
N GLU A 123 1.88 17.77 -11.28
CA GLU A 123 2.94 17.50 -12.26
C GLU A 123 2.38 17.57 -13.69
N ARG A 124 1.15 17.08 -13.96
CA ARG A 124 0.50 17.24 -15.28
C ARG A 124 0.23 18.73 -15.61
N ILE A 125 -0.17 19.54 -14.64
CA ILE A 125 -0.32 21.00 -14.82
C ILE A 125 1.04 21.63 -15.11
N ARG A 126 2.09 21.26 -14.38
CA ARG A 126 3.46 21.77 -14.58
C ARG A 126 4.01 21.39 -15.95
N ASP A 127 3.80 20.17 -16.41
CA ASP A 127 4.19 19.72 -17.77
C ASP A 127 3.54 20.60 -18.84
N ALA A 128 2.25 20.92 -18.69
CA ALA A 128 1.55 21.79 -19.61
C ALA A 128 2.08 23.25 -19.56
N LEU A 129 2.42 23.75 -18.36
CA LEU A 129 3.03 25.08 -18.18
C LEU A 129 4.43 25.15 -18.80
N TYR A 130 5.25 24.10 -18.63
CA TYR A 130 6.58 24.00 -19.28
C TYR A 130 6.47 23.91 -20.80
N SER A 131 5.36 23.35 -21.31
CA SER A 131 5.05 23.35 -22.76
C SER A 131 4.53 24.71 -23.27
N GLY A 132 4.58 25.77 -22.45
CA GLY A 132 4.21 27.14 -22.83
C GLY A 132 2.72 27.46 -22.71
N ARG A 133 1.87 26.54 -22.24
CA ARG A 133 0.42 26.79 -22.07
C ARG A 133 0.15 27.89 -21.04
N SER A 134 -1.02 28.55 -21.16
CA SER A 134 -1.53 29.44 -20.11
C SER A 134 -1.89 28.67 -18.84
N VAL A 135 -1.94 29.32 -17.69
CA VAL A 135 -2.30 28.68 -16.41
C VAL A 135 -3.68 28.03 -16.49
N LYS A 136 -4.65 28.72 -17.10
CA LYS A 136 -6.01 28.22 -17.30
C LYS A 136 -6.03 26.96 -18.17
N THR A 137 -5.41 27.00 -19.34
CA THR A 137 -5.34 25.84 -20.25
C THR A 137 -4.60 24.67 -19.59
N ALA A 138 -3.47 24.93 -18.92
CA ALA A 138 -2.68 23.92 -18.22
C ALA A 138 -3.47 23.23 -17.10
N PHE A 139 -4.28 24.00 -16.35
CA PHE A 139 -5.14 23.45 -15.31
C PHE A 139 -6.20 22.51 -15.90
N TYR A 140 -6.94 22.93 -16.93
CA TYR A 140 -8.01 22.10 -17.49
C TYR A 140 -7.45 20.84 -18.18
N GLU A 141 -6.36 20.99 -18.93
CA GLU A 141 -5.70 19.87 -19.61
C GLU A 141 -5.08 18.89 -18.59
N GLY A 142 -4.35 19.38 -17.59
CA GLY A 142 -3.72 18.58 -16.54
C GLY A 142 -4.74 17.85 -15.68
N SER A 143 -5.79 18.54 -15.23
CA SER A 143 -6.86 17.96 -14.41
C SER A 143 -7.70 16.92 -15.16
N SER A 144 -7.93 17.08 -16.45
CA SER A 144 -8.68 16.10 -17.26
C SER A 144 -7.86 14.83 -17.49
N LYS A 145 -6.57 14.99 -17.87
CA LYS A 145 -5.68 13.85 -18.12
C LYS A 145 -5.35 13.06 -16.84
N SER A 146 -5.25 13.73 -15.68
CA SER A 146 -4.94 13.05 -14.42
C SER A 146 -6.10 12.26 -13.86
N PHE A 147 -7.35 12.70 -14.10
CA PHE A 147 -8.55 12.10 -13.49
C PHE A 147 -8.66 10.60 -13.76
N VAL A 148 -8.52 10.18 -15.01
CA VAL A 148 -8.65 8.78 -15.41
C VAL A 148 -7.58 7.92 -14.76
N THR A 149 -6.33 8.40 -14.75
CA THR A 149 -5.21 7.68 -14.14
C THR A 149 -5.36 7.56 -12.62
N ILE A 150 -5.86 8.61 -11.95
CA ILE A 150 -6.16 8.59 -10.50
C ILE A 150 -7.27 7.59 -10.22
N PHE A 151 -8.35 7.60 -11.01
CA PHE A 151 -9.45 6.67 -10.82
C PHE A 151 -8.98 5.21 -10.99
N ASP A 152 -8.25 4.91 -12.06
CA ASP A 152 -7.69 3.57 -12.31
C ASP A 152 -6.81 3.10 -11.11
N ALA A 153 -6.00 4.00 -10.58
CA ALA A 153 -5.12 3.74 -9.44
C ALA A 153 -5.90 3.46 -8.14
N GLN A 154 -6.88 4.30 -7.83
CA GLN A 154 -7.69 4.12 -6.63
C GLN A 154 -8.58 2.87 -6.73
N PHE A 155 -9.07 2.56 -7.93
CA PHE A 155 -9.89 1.37 -8.14
C PHE A 155 -9.11 0.06 -7.97
N THR A 156 -7.86 -0.01 -8.40
CA THR A 156 -7.00 -1.19 -8.14
C THR A 156 -6.72 -1.39 -6.65
N THR A 157 -6.47 -0.31 -5.92
CA THR A 157 -6.30 -0.36 -4.46
C THR A 157 -7.60 -0.78 -3.77
N PHE A 158 -8.75 -0.28 -4.23
CA PHE A 158 -10.07 -0.67 -3.72
C PHE A 158 -10.35 -2.15 -3.92
N ILE A 159 -10.03 -2.75 -5.09
CA ILE A 159 -10.16 -4.19 -5.33
C ILE A 159 -9.35 -4.98 -4.30
N SER A 160 -8.07 -4.64 -4.10
CA SER A 160 -7.20 -5.32 -3.14
C SER A 160 -7.73 -5.21 -1.71
N ALA A 161 -8.17 -4.01 -1.31
CA ALA A 161 -8.72 -3.74 0.01
C ALA A 161 -10.07 -4.47 0.23
N LEU A 162 -10.93 -4.55 -0.80
CA LEU A 162 -12.21 -5.25 -0.73
C LEU A 162 -12.01 -6.77 -0.55
N ILE A 163 -11.08 -7.38 -1.28
CA ILE A 163 -10.75 -8.79 -1.12
C ILE A 163 -10.22 -9.05 0.30
N LEU A 164 -9.35 -8.16 0.78
CA LEU A 164 -8.82 -8.24 2.14
C LEU A 164 -9.92 -8.08 3.22
N PHE A 165 -10.91 -7.24 2.98
CA PHE A 165 -12.06 -7.03 3.87
C PHE A 165 -12.97 -8.25 3.95
N ILE A 166 -13.26 -8.89 2.80
CA ILE A 166 -14.16 -10.05 2.72
C ILE A 166 -13.54 -11.28 3.38
N PHE A 167 -12.26 -11.53 3.15
CA PHE A 167 -11.59 -12.76 3.58
C PHE A 167 -10.68 -12.57 4.81
N GLY A 168 -10.31 -11.33 5.14
CA GLY A 168 -9.46 -11.01 6.29
C GLY A 168 -10.20 -11.16 7.64
N THR A 169 -9.42 -11.35 8.70
CA THR A 169 -9.91 -11.50 10.06
C THR A 169 -9.15 -10.59 11.02
N GLY A 170 -9.72 -10.28 12.17
CA GLY A 170 -9.06 -9.50 13.22
C GLY A 170 -8.51 -8.15 12.76
N SER A 171 -7.26 -7.85 13.08
CA SER A 171 -6.54 -6.61 12.75
C SER A 171 -6.45 -6.36 11.24
N VAL A 172 -6.35 -7.43 10.44
CA VAL A 172 -6.30 -7.36 8.97
C VAL A 172 -7.59 -6.79 8.40
N LYS A 173 -8.74 -7.14 8.96
CA LYS A 173 -10.03 -6.58 8.54
C LYS A 173 -10.15 -5.09 8.90
N GLY A 174 -9.63 -4.68 10.07
CA GLY A 174 -9.55 -3.26 10.46
C GLY A 174 -8.68 -2.45 9.49
N PHE A 175 -7.51 -2.99 9.12
CA PHE A 175 -6.65 -2.40 8.09
C PHE A 175 -7.37 -2.24 6.74
N ALA A 176 -8.05 -3.29 6.27
CA ALA A 176 -8.80 -3.28 5.02
C ALA A 176 -9.94 -2.28 5.02
N THR A 177 -10.71 -2.19 6.12
CA THR A 177 -11.78 -1.20 6.30
C THR A 177 -11.23 0.21 6.14
N MET A 178 -10.11 0.51 6.82
CA MET A 178 -9.47 1.81 6.74
C MET A 178 -8.98 2.13 5.32
N LEU A 179 -8.41 1.16 4.59
CA LEU A 179 -8.01 1.34 3.19
C LEU A 179 -9.21 1.63 2.28
N ILE A 180 -10.34 0.94 2.46
CA ILE A 180 -11.57 1.19 1.68
C ILE A 180 -12.07 2.61 1.91
N VAL A 181 -12.20 3.00 3.18
CA VAL A 181 -12.63 4.35 3.56
C VAL A 181 -11.67 5.40 3.02
N SER A 182 -10.36 5.16 3.14
CA SER A 182 -9.30 6.02 2.60
C SER A 182 -9.41 6.21 1.10
N THR A 183 -9.62 5.13 0.35
CA THR A 183 -9.72 5.16 -1.12
C THR A 183 -10.96 5.94 -1.58
N ILE A 184 -12.11 5.69 -0.94
CA ILE A 184 -13.35 6.43 -1.23
C ILE A 184 -13.17 7.91 -0.89
N SER A 185 -12.62 8.22 0.28
CA SER A 185 -12.35 9.59 0.73
C SER A 185 -11.38 10.32 -0.20
N THR A 186 -10.39 9.62 -0.76
CA THR A 186 -9.46 10.18 -1.77
C THR A 186 -10.22 10.64 -3.01
N LEU A 187 -11.11 9.81 -3.54
CA LEU A 187 -11.92 10.18 -4.71
C LEU A 187 -12.84 11.37 -4.40
N LEU A 188 -13.49 11.38 -3.24
CA LEU A 188 -14.41 12.44 -2.86
C LEU A 188 -13.69 13.76 -2.55
N VAL A 189 -12.66 13.75 -1.70
CA VAL A 189 -12.04 14.98 -1.19
C VAL A 189 -10.91 15.43 -2.11
N ILE A 190 -9.95 14.55 -2.40
CA ILE A 190 -8.74 14.97 -3.12
C ILE A 190 -9.05 15.28 -4.58
N VAL A 191 -9.87 14.45 -5.24
CA VAL A 191 -10.17 14.65 -6.66
C VAL A 191 -11.17 15.78 -6.88
N PHE A 192 -12.27 15.82 -6.11
CA PHE A 192 -13.30 16.83 -6.34
C PHE A 192 -13.01 18.15 -5.61
N VAL A 193 -12.70 18.12 -4.31
CA VAL A 193 -12.52 19.37 -3.53
C VAL A 193 -11.23 20.08 -3.93
N ALA A 194 -10.09 19.36 -4.09
CA ALA A 194 -8.84 19.98 -4.53
C ALA A 194 -8.99 20.62 -5.91
N LYS A 195 -9.64 19.90 -6.84
CA LYS A 195 -9.90 20.42 -8.19
C LYS A 195 -10.83 21.63 -8.16
N PHE A 196 -11.86 21.60 -7.32
CA PHE A 196 -12.80 22.72 -7.17
C PHE A 196 -12.09 23.96 -6.62
N LEU A 197 -11.32 23.84 -5.54
CA LEU A 197 -10.57 24.96 -4.96
C LEU A 197 -9.56 25.55 -5.94
N LEU A 198 -8.80 24.70 -6.65
CA LEU A 198 -7.83 25.15 -7.62
C LEU A 198 -8.53 25.81 -8.82
N LYS A 199 -9.68 25.28 -9.28
CA LYS A 199 -10.50 25.87 -10.34
C LYS A 199 -10.95 27.29 -9.97
N MET A 200 -11.49 27.49 -8.78
CA MET A 200 -11.92 28.82 -8.31
C MET A 200 -10.77 29.84 -8.39
N LEU A 201 -9.55 29.44 -7.99
CA LEU A 201 -8.38 30.33 -8.04
C LEU A 201 -7.92 30.60 -9.47
N VAL A 202 -7.92 29.60 -10.33
CA VAL A 202 -7.51 29.74 -11.74
C VAL A 202 -8.53 30.57 -12.53
N ASP A 203 -9.82 30.32 -12.35
CA ASP A 203 -10.88 31.06 -13.06
C ASP A 203 -11.03 32.53 -12.59
N SER A 204 -10.46 32.87 -11.42
CA SER A 204 -10.42 34.28 -10.96
C SER A 204 -9.56 35.20 -11.84
N GLY A 205 -8.75 34.65 -12.77
CA GLY A 205 -7.84 35.41 -13.64
C GLY A 205 -6.60 35.97 -12.95
N LYS A 206 -6.52 35.95 -11.61
CA LYS A 206 -5.42 36.52 -10.84
C LYS A 206 -4.09 35.78 -10.99
N LEU A 207 -4.11 34.59 -11.60
CA LEU A 207 -2.97 33.68 -11.72
C LEU A 207 -2.40 33.62 -13.14
N ASP A 208 -2.99 34.28 -14.13
CA ASP A 208 -2.65 34.10 -15.55
C ASP A 208 -1.17 34.33 -15.85
N ASP A 209 -0.55 35.34 -15.24
CA ASP A 209 0.88 35.64 -15.41
C ASP A 209 1.79 35.05 -14.31
N LYS A 210 1.21 34.32 -13.33
CA LYS A 210 1.92 33.86 -12.14
C LYS A 210 2.33 32.38 -12.21
N LYS A 211 2.92 31.94 -13.34
CA LYS A 211 3.43 30.58 -13.51
C LYS A 211 4.41 30.15 -12.39
N SER A 212 5.12 31.11 -11.80
CA SER A 212 6.03 30.86 -10.68
C SER A 212 5.33 30.34 -9.41
N TRP A 213 4.05 30.64 -9.22
CA TRP A 213 3.25 30.14 -8.10
C TRP A 213 2.95 28.63 -8.20
N PHE A 214 3.09 28.08 -9.41
CA PHE A 214 3.05 26.64 -9.68
C PHE A 214 4.45 26.00 -9.69
N GLY A 215 5.49 26.73 -9.25
CA GLY A 215 6.86 26.26 -9.22
C GLY A 215 7.58 26.23 -10.57
N VAL A 216 7.02 26.87 -11.61
CA VAL A 216 7.59 26.94 -12.95
C VAL A 216 8.31 28.28 -13.13
N LYS A 217 9.61 28.24 -13.42
CA LYS A 217 10.43 29.45 -13.68
C LYS A 217 10.34 29.83 -15.16
N LYS A 218 10.27 31.14 -15.46
CA LYS A 218 10.18 31.66 -16.83
C LYS A 218 11.32 31.17 -17.75
N ASN A 219 12.53 31.08 -17.20
CA ASN A 219 13.72 30.64 -17.94
C ASN A 219 13.76 29.12 -18.23
N GLN A 220 12.82 28.35 -17.71
CA GLN A 220 12.69 26.92 -17.96
C GLN A 220 11.62 26.59 -19.02
N ILE A 221 10.91 27.60 -19.52
CA ILE A 221 9.90 27.43 -20.56
C ILE A 221 10.60 27.49 -21.91
N PRO A 222 10.54 26.43 -22.76
CA PRO A 222 11.18 26.42 -24.05
C PRO A 222 10.67 27.57 -24.96
N SER A 223 11.58 28.30 -25.58
CA SER A 223 11.23 29.33 -26.54
C SER A 223 11.01 28.71 -27.93
N VAL A 224 9.76 28.71 -28.37
CA VAL A 224 9.38 28.20 -29.69
C VAL A 224 10.05 29.03 -30.82
N ALA A 225 10.34 30.30 -30.55
CA ALA A 225 11.05 31.17 -31.47
C ALA A 225 12.51 30.71 -31.73
N ASN A 226 13.10 29.99 -30.79
CA ASN A 226 14.48 29.48 -30.87
C ASN A 226 14.54 28.04 -31.40
N GLY A 227 13.44 27.46 -31.90
CA GLY A 227 13.40 26.08 -32.39
C GLY A 227 13.47 25.01 -31.29
N GLU A 228 13.32 25.39 -30.01
CA GLU A 228 13.34 24.45 -28.89
C GLU A 228 12.08 23.57 -28.89
N SER A 229 12.27 22.28 -28.59
CA SER A 229 11.16 21.33 -28.48
C SER A 229 10.19 21.76 -27.39
N ARG A 230 8.88 21.78 -27.69
CA ARG A 230 7.81 22.02 -26.71
C ARG A 230 7.65 20.89 -25.67
N PHE A 231 8.54 19.91 -25.68
CA PHE A 231 8.52 18.77 -24.79
C PHE A 231 9.38 19.04 -23.55
N TYR A 232 8.77 18.94 -22.37
CA TYR A 232 9.50 18.94 -21.11
C TYR A 232 9.87 17.49 -20.74
N TYR A 233 11.17 17.20 -20.72
CA TYR A 233 11.71 15.86 -20.40
C TYR A 233 11.90 15.61 -18.91
N GLY A 234 11.44 16.50 -18.04
CA GLY A 234 11.65 16.37 -16.59
C GLY A 234 13.11 16.60 -16.17
N ARG A 235 13.40 16.31 -14.90
CA ARG A 235 14.75 16.46 -14.30
C ARG A 235 15.72 15.37 -14.76
N PHE A 236 15.21 14.25 -15.29
CA PHE A 236 15.99 13.08 -15.71
C PHE A 236 16.26 13.06 -17.23
N LYS A 237 16.24 14.22 -17.89
CA LYS A 237 16.56 14.34 -19.33
C LYS A 237 17.91 13.67 -19.64
N GLY A 238 17.92 12.76 -20.60
CA GLY A 238 19.12 12.05 -21.05
C GLY A 238 19.54 10.85 -20.19
N PHE A 239 18.80 10.52 -19.12
CA PHE A 239 19.10 9.33 -18.33
C PHE A 239 18.56 8.06 -19.03
N ASP A 240 19.43 7.09 -19.31
CA ASP A 240 19.05 5.81 -19.93
C ASP A 240 18.54 4.82 -18.88
N PHE A 241 17.24 4.87 -18.60
CA PHE A 241 16.58 3.94 -17.65
C PHE A 241 16.65 2.50 -18.16
N VAL A 242 16.40 2.28 -19.46
CA VAL A 242 16.40 0.94 -20.05
C VAL A 242 17.79 0.31 -19.97
N GLY A 243 18.85 1.05 -20.31
CA GLY A 243 20.22 0.55 -20.23
C GLY A 243 20.68 0.31 -18.79
N LYS A 244 20.23 1.13 -17.82
CA LYS A 244 20.60 1.02 -16.41
C LYS A 244 19.73 0.03 -15.62
N ALA A 245 18.62 -0.45 -16.17
CA ALA A 245 17.74 -1.42 -15.51
C ALA A 245 18.49 -2.70 -15.06
N LYS A 246 19.53 -3.08 -15.80
CA LYS A 246 20.37 -4.24 -15.44
C LYS A 246 20.98 -4.14 -14.04
N TYR A 247 21.34 -2.94 -13.57
CA TYR A 247 21.92 -2.77 -12.23
C TYR A 247 20.86 -2.99 -11.14
N PHE A 248 19.64 -2.46 -11.34
CA PHE A 248 18.54 -2.68 -10.42
C PHE A 248 18.15 -4.17 -10.36
N ILE A 249 18.03 -4.83 -11.53
CA ILE A 249 17.71 -6.26 -11.63
C ILE A 249 18.80 -7.09 -10.95
N PHE A 250 20.07 -6.76 -11.17
CA PHE A 250 21.20 -7.46 -10.53
C PHE A 250 21.16 -7.29 -8.99
N THR A 251 20.93 -6.07 -8.49
CA THR A 251 20.81 -5.82 -7.04
C THR A 251 19.64 -6.60 -6.43
N SER A 252 18.49 -6.59 -7.10
CA SER A 252 17.32 -7.35 -6.67
C SER A 252 17.58 -8.85 -6.64
N LEU A 253 18.21 -9.39 -7.70
CA LEU A 253 18.59 -10.80 -7.77
C LEU A 253 19.60 -11.18 -6.67
N THR A 254 20.55 -10.30 -6.37
CA THR A 254 21.51 -10.50 -5.28
C THR A 254 20.81 -10.61 -3.93
N ILE A 255 19.85 -9.72 -3.66
CA ILE A 255 19.02 -9.77 -2.43
C ILE A 255 18.26 -11.12 -2.35
N MET A 256 17.66 -11.55 -3.46
CA MET A 256 16.96 -12.84 -3.53
C MET A 256 17.88 -14.03 -3.25
N VAL A 257 19.07 -14.04 -3.82
CA VAL A 257 20.07 -15.11 -3.60
C VAL A 257 20.53 -15.14 -2.15
N ILE A 258 20.81 -13.97 -1.54
CA ILE A 258 21.15 -13.87 -0.12
C ILE A 258 20.01 -14.41 0.74
N ALA A 259 18.77 -14.02 0.44
CA ALA A 259 17.59 -14.47 1.19
C ALA A 259 17.42 -16.00 1.09
N ILE A 260 17.58 -16.60 -0.09
CA ILE A 260 17.51 -18.04 -0.29
C ILE A 260 18.63 -18.74 0.52
N GLY A 261 19.84 -18.16 0.53
CA GLY A 261 20.94 -18.64 1.36
C GLY A 261 20.61 -18.61 2.86
N CYS A 262 20.04 -17.50 3.34
CA CYS A 262 19.58 -17.37 4.73
C CYS A 262 18.45 -18.37 5.06
N MET A 263 17.49 -18.55 4.15
CA MET A 263 16.41 -19.54 4.30
C MET A 263 16.97 -20.97 4.41
N GLY A 264 17.93 -21.34 3.54
CA GLY A 264 18.59 -22.65 3.58
C GLY A 264 19.37 -22.86 4.88
N PHE A 265 20.14 -21.86 5.30
CA PHE A 265 20.92 -21.91 6.55
C PHE A 265 20.04 -22.05 7.79
N ASN A 266 18.95 -21.28 7.87
CA ASN A 266 17.99 -21.35 8.98
C ASN A 266 17.22 -22.68 8.99
N GLY A 267 16.86 -23.20 7.80
CA GLY A 267 16.24 -24.50 7.65
C GLY A 267 17.16 -25.64 8.13
N PHE A 268 18.46 -25.57 7.81
CA PHE A 268 19.45 -26.54 8.28
C PHE A 268 19.65 -26.48 9.80
N LYS A 269 19.59 -25.31 10.42
CA LYS A 269 19.62 -25.15 11.89
C LYS A 269 18.36 -25.63 12.62
N GLY A 270 17.28 -25.92 11.90
CA GLY A 270 15.99 -26.28 12.49
C GLY A 270 15.14 -25.08 12.95
N ASP A 271 15.57 -23.85 12.69
CA ASP A 271 14.86 -22.62 13.07
C ASP A 271 13.72 -22.25 12.10
N GLY A 272 13.46 -23.09 11.10
CA GLY A 272 12.48 -22.85 10.05
C GLY A 272 12.99 -21.88 8.96
N ILE A 273 12.50 -22.04 7.73
CA ILE A 273 12.88 -21.24 6.56
C ILE A 273 12.59 -19.75 6.78
N LEU A 274 11.41 -19.44 7.30
CA LEU A 274 10.96 -18.13 7.74
C LEU A 274 10.60 -18.17 9.22
N ASN A 275 10.62 -17.01 9.87
CA ASN A 275 10.16 -16.88 11.25
C ASN A 275 8.64 -16.66 11.24
N PHE A 276 7.88 -17.73 11.07
CA PHE A 276 6.41 -17.66 11.10
C PHE A 276 5.91 -17.37 12.52
N GLY A 277 4.95 -16.41 12.60
CA GLY A 277 4.24 -16.11 13.84
C GLY A 277 3.27 -17.23 14.24
N ILE A 278 2.70 -17.10 15.44
CA ILE A 278 1.72 -18.07 15.97
C ILE A 278 0.47 -18.19 15.10
N ASP A 279 0.12 -17.17 14.33
CA ASP A 279 -0.99 -17.19 13.37
C ASP A 279 -0.86 -18.35 12.36
N PHE A 280 0.38 -18.73 12.01
CA PHE A 280 0.66 -19.76 11.03
C PHE A 280 1.22 -21.05 11.61
N THR A 281 1.99 -20.95 12.72
CA THR A 281 2.59 -22.11 13.38
C THR A 281 1.74 -22.70 14.47
N SER A 282 0.73 -21.94 14.92
CA SER A 282 -0.03 -22.21 16.14
C SER A 282 0.81 -22.06 17.41
N GLY A 283 0.15 -22.03 18.57
CA GLY A 283 0.81 -21.87 19.85
C GLY A 283 0.29 -20.66 20.61
N THR A 284 1.07 -20.23 21.60
CA THR A 284 0.74 -19.09 22.46
C THR A 284 1.90 -18.09 22.47
N LYS A 285 1.59 -16.80 22.31
CA LYS A 285 2.52 -15.69 22.51
C LYS A 285 2.11 -14.95 23.77
N ILE A 286 3.01 -14.81 24.72
CA ILE A 286 2.81 -14.07 25.97
C ILE A 286 3.69 -12.83 25.89
N THR A 287 3.10 -11.66 26.10
CA THR A 287 3.82 -10.38 26.13
C THR A 287 3.84 -9.86 27.56
N VAL A 288 5.04 -9.74 28.12
CA VAL A 288 5.29 -9.23 29.46
C VAL A 288 5.96 -7.87 29.36
N GLN A 289 5.46 -6.89 30.09
CA GLN A 289 6.05 -5.56 30.22
C GLN A 289 6.55 -5.33 31.64
N SER A 290 7.58 -4.53 31.81
CA SER A 290 8.18 -4.20 33.11
C SER A 290 8.76 -2.79 33.08
N ASP A 291 8.83 -2.13 34.24
CA ASP A 291 9.55 -0.84 34.40
C ASP A 291 11.07 -1.00 34.38
N SER A 292 11.56 -2.24 34.50
CA SER A 292 12.97 -2.59 34.53
C SER A 292 13.33 -3.62 33.47
N ALA A 293 14.61 -3.74 33.14
CA ALA A 293 15.07 -4.71 32.14
C ALA A 293 14.69 -6.15 32.53
N ILE A 294 14.04 -6.85 31.61
CA ILE A 294 13.63 -8.26 31.78
C ILE A 294 14.78 -9.16 31.35
N LYS A 295 15.11 -10.16 32.19
CA LYS A 295 16.07 -11.20 31.86
C LYS A 295 15.36 -12.44 31.31
N ALA A 296 15.73 -12.86 30.11
CA ALA A 296 15.07 -13.96 29.39
C ALA A 296 15.10 -15.28 30.19
N ASP A 297 16.21 -15.59 30.88
CA ASP A 297 16.37 -16.85 31.58
C ASP A 297 15.57 -16.89 32.89
N GLU A 298 15.44 -15.76 33.60
CA GLU A 298 14.59 -15.64 34.80
C GLU A 298 13.12 -15.82 34.41
N LEU A 299 12.67 -15.16 33.34
CA LEU A 299 11.31 -15.27 32.82
C LEU A 299 10.99 -16.70 32.34
N LYS A 300 11.93 -17.37 31.66
CA LYS A 300 11.78 -18.79 31.28
C LYS A 300 11.62 -19.72 32.48
N THR A 301 12.44 -19.50 33.50
CA THR A 301 12.40 -20.31 34.73
C THR A 301 11.08 -20.14 35.46
N GLN A 302 10.59 -18.90 35.57
CA GLN A 302 9.30 -18.60 36.20
C GLN A 302 8.14 -19.23 35.41
N LEU A 303 8.11 -19.13 34.09
CA LEU A 303 7.09 -19.75 33.25
C LEU A 303 7.11 -21.29 33.35
N LYS A 304 8.31 -21.88 33.42
CA LYS A 304 8.47 -23.33 33.59
C LYS A 304 7.88 -23.81 34.92
N SER A 305 8.02 -23.04 36.02
CA SER A 305 7.41 -23.38 37.32
C SER A 305 5.89 -23.33 37.27
N LEU A 306 5.30 -22.59 36.34
CA LEU A 306 3.86 -22.50 36.10
C LEU A 306 3.34 -23.53 35.08
N GLY A 307 4.21 -24.44 34.61
CA GLY A 307 3.86 -25.48 33.63
C GLY A 307 3.87 -24.99 32.17
N ILE A 308 4.45 -23.82 31.89
CA ILE A 308 4.54 -23.26 30.55
C ILE A 308 5.98 -23.40 30.04
N HIS A 309 6.16 -24.18 28.96
CA HIS A 309 7.47 -24.42 28.35
C HIS A 309 7.73 -23.40 27.21
N ALA A 310 8.45 -22.32 27.54
CA ALA A 310 8.81 -21.30 26.56
C ALA A 310 9.83 -21.82 25.53
N ASN A 311 9.47 -21.82 24.28
CA ASN A 311 10.36 -22.16 23.16
C ASN A 311 11.40 -21.08 22.89
N SER A 312 10.98 -19.83 22.85
CA SER A 312 11.85 -18.68 22.67
C SER A 312 11.34 -17.49 23.47
N VAL A 313 12.27 -16.65 23.91
CA VAL A 313 11.98 -15.35 24.52
C VAL A 313 12.75 -14.31 23.74
N LYS A 314 12.04 -13.31 23.21
CA LYS A 314 12.63 -12.15 22.54
C LYS A 314 12.41 -10.94 23.44
N ILE A 315 13.50 -10.25 23.76
CA ILE A 315 13.46 -9.03 24.57
C ILE A 315 13.49 -7.85 23.59
N ASN A 316 12.61 -6.90 23.81
CA ASN A 316 12.42 -5.69 23.03
C ASN A 316 12.32 -4.45 23.94
N GLY A 317 12.29 -3.27 23.33
CA GLY A 317 12.26 -1.98 24.02
C GLY A 317 13.66 -1.43 24.27
N ASP A 318 13.77 -0.10 24.40
CA ASP A 318 15.06 0.61 24.54
C ASP A 318 15.79 0.24 25.84
N LYS A 319 15.03 -0.14 26.89
CA LYS A 319 15.54 -0.56 28.19
C LYS A 319 15.39 -2.07 28.43
N ASN A 320 15.08 -2.86 27.37
CA ASN A 320 14.76 -4.29 27.50
C ASN A 320 13.55 -4.57 28.41
N GLU A 321 12.57 -3.70 28.39
CA GLU A 321 11.39 -3.73 29.27
C GLU A 321 10.23 -4.58 28.74
N ILE A 322 10.30 -5.04 27.49
CA ILE A 322 9.25 -5.85 26.86
C ILE A 322 9.80 -7.23 26.49
N ALA A 323 9.14 -8.28 26.93
CA ALA A 323 9.47 -9.66 26.57
C ALA A 323 8.32 -10.31 25.80
N HIS A 324 8.62 -10.88 24.65
CA HIS A 324 7.72 -11.74 23.88
C HIS A 324 8.14 -13.19 24.05
N VAL A 325 7.31 -13.97 24.70
CA VAL A 325 7.52 -15.40 24.94
C VAL A 325 6.68 -16.19 23.95
N PHE A 326 7.30 -17.13 23.24
CA PHE A 326 6.63 -18.02 22.30
C PHE A 326 6.60 -19.43 22.85
N VAL A 327 5.40 -20.02 22.87
CA VAL A 327 5.12 -21.39 23.31
C VAL A 327 4.49 -22.14 22.15
N LYS A 328 5.01 -23.33 21.79
CA LYS A 328 4.50 -24.11 20.63
C LYS A 328 3.09 -24.66 20.86
N GLU A 329 2.69 -24.83 22.12
CA GLU A 329 1.41 -25.38 22.47
C GLU A 329 0.40 -24.27 22.76
N ALA A 330 -0.86 -24.53 22.45
CA ALA A 330 -1.94 -23.68 22.91
C ALA A 330 -2.10 -23.87 24.43
N VAL A 331 -1.69 -22.88 25.22
CA VAL A 331 -1.82 -22.89 26.67
C VAL A 331 -3.30 -22.76 27.00
N ASN A 332 -3.79 -23.63 27.91
CA ASN A 332 -5.19 -23.56 28.31
C ASN A 332 -5.47 -22.33 29.20
N THR A 333 -6.71 -21.85 29.17
CA THR A 333 -7.15 -20.62 29.83
C THR A 333 -6.83 -20.62 31.33
N SER A 334 -7.02 -21.75 32.04
CA SER A 334 -6.77 -21.82 33.47
C SER A 334 -5.29 -21.71 33.86
N THR A 335 -4.39 -22.26 33.05
CA THR A 335 -2.93 -22.13 33.23
C THR A 335 -2.48 -20.70 32.85
N MET A 336 -3.07 -20.13 31.82
CA MET A 336 -2.79 -18.76 31.40
C MET A 336 -3.17 -17.74 32.48
N GLU A 337 -4.35 -17.86 33.08
CA GLU A 337 -4.78 -16.97 34.16
C GLU A 337 -3.86 -17.04 35.40
N LYS A 338 -3.40 -18.24 35.77
CA LYS A 338 -2.40 -18.40 36.83
C LYS A 338 -1.06 -17.72 36.47
N ALA A 339 -0.64 -17.87 35.19
CA ALA A 339 0.58 -17.26 34.72
C ALA A 339 0.48 -15.73 34.68
N LYS A 340 -0.64 -15.17 34.21
CA LYS A 340 -0.90 -13.73 34.24
C LYS A 340 -0.83 -13.17 35.64
N THR A 341 -1.47 -13.82 36.62
CA THR A 341 -1.47 -13.39 38.01
C THR A 341 -0.06 -13.40 38.60
N ALA A 342 0.70 -14.47 38.36
CA ALA A 342 2.07 -14.61 38.88
C ALA A 342 3.04 -13.59 38.21
N LEU A 343 2.94 -13.41 36.90
CA LEU A 343 3.77 -12.48 36.18
C LEU A 343 3.44 -11.02 36.53
N LYS A 344 2.14 -10.68 36.68
CA LYS A 344 1.70 -9.36 37.17
C LYS A 344 2.27 -9.04 38.56
N ALA A 345 2.31 -10.00 39.45
CA ALA A 345 2.92 -9.81 40.77
C ALA A 345 4.43 -9.52 40.69
N THR A 346 5.14 -10.14 39.75
CA THR A 346 6.59 -9.96 39.56
C THR A 346 6.95 -8.68 38.80
N TYR A 347 6.28 -8.43 37.68
CA TYR A 347 6.64 -7.37 36.74
C TYR A 347 5.79 -6.10 36.87
N LYS A 348 4.76 -6.13 37.73
CA LYS A 348 3.83 -5.02 38.09
C LYS A 348 2.94 -4.51 36.96
N HIS A 349 3.05 -5.06 35.76
CA HIS A 349 2.20 -4.77 34.62
C HIS A 349 1.31 -5.95 34.26
N ASP A 350 0.19 -5.66 33.64
CA ASP A 350 -0.69 -6.68 33.12
C ASP A 350 -0.04 -7.40 31.91
N VAL A 351 -0.35 -8.69 31.77
CA VAL A 351 0.25 -9.55 30.76
C VAL A 351 -0.74 -9.76 29.61
N SER A 352 -0.30 -9.44 28.40
CA SER A 352 -1.06 -9.72 27.17
C SER A 352 -0.74 -11.12 26.66
N ASP A 353 -1.74 -11.81 26.11
CA ASP A 353 -1.54 -13.10 25.47
C ASP A 353 -2.32 -13.24 24.17
N SER A 354 -1.81 -14.08 23.29
CA SER A 354 -2.49 -14.49 22.07
C SER A 354 -2.28 -15.98 21.87
N THR A 355 -3.36 -16.72 21.69
CA THR A 355 -3.34 -18.17 21.52
C THR A 355 -4.05 -18.55 20.21
N VAL A 356 -3.41 -19.40 19.42
CA VAL A 356 -3.93 -19.90 18.14
C VAL A 356 -3.81 -21.42 18.12
N THR A 357 -4.93 -22.11 17.98
CA THR A 357 -4.92 -23.58 17.85
C THR A 357 -4.49 -24.03 16.45
N PRO A 358 -3.98 -25.27 16.29
CA PRO A 358 -3.54 -25.80 15.00
C PRO A 358 -4.62 -25.83 13.91
N VAL A 359 -5.90 -25.88 14.28
CA VAL A 359 -7.01 -25.82 13.33
C VAL A 359 -7.11 -24.44 12.71
N ILE A 360 -7.10 -23.41 13.56
CA ILE A 360 -7.18 -22.00 13.15
C ILE A 360 -5.92 -21.59 12.38
N GLY A 361 -4.72 -21.97 12.86
CA GLY A 361 -3.48 -21.64 12.15
C GLY A 361 -3.46 -22.16 10.71
N ARG A 362 -3.89 -23.40 10.47
CA ARG A 362 -4.01 -23.94 9.09
C ARG A 362 -5.05 -23.19 8.27
N GLU A 363 -6.16 -22.79 8.87
CA GLU A 363 -7.19 -22.00 8.20
C GLU A 363 -6.64 -20.62 7.80
N LEU A 364 -5.90 -19.95 8.68
CA LEU A 364 -5.27 -18.65 8.41
C LEU A 364 -4.25 -18.72 7.26
N VAL A 365 -3.40 -19.76 7.25
CA VAL A 365 -2.47 -20.01 6.11
C VAL A 365 -3.23 -20.18 4.80
N ARG A 366 -4.27 -21.02 4.79
CA ARG A 366 -5.10 -21.24 3.60
C ARG A 366 -5.76 -19.94 3.13
N LYS A 367 -6.35 -19.18 4.05
CA LYS A 367 -6.97 -17.89 3.74
C LYS A 367 -5.95 -16.91 3.18
N ALA A 368 -4.75 -16.78 3.78
CA ALA A 368 -3.69 -15.90 3.31
C ALA A 368 -3.30 -16.18 1.83
N ILE A 369 -3.13 -17.46 1.47
CA ILE A 369 -2.83 -17.87 0.09
C ILE A 369 -3.99 -17.52 -0.84
N VAL A 370 -5.23 -17.87 -0.46
CA VAL A 370 -6.42 -17.59 -1.29
C VAL A 370 -6.61 -16.10 -1.52
N ILE A 371 -6.47 -15.28 -0.47
CA ILE A 371 -6.59 -13.82 -0.55
C ILE A 371 -5.55 -13.25 -1.53
N SER A 372 -4.29 -13.68 -1.41
CA SER A 372 -3.20 -13.21 -2.27
C SER A 372 -3.45 -13.56 -3.74
N VAL A 373 -3.86 -14.79 -4.01
CA VAL A 373 -4.17 -15.26 -5.39
C VAL A 373 -5.36 -14.50 -5.96
N LEU A 374 -6.44 -14.34 -5.19
CA LEU A 374 -7.64 -13.59 -5.61
C LEU A 374 -7.31 -12.12 -5.90
N ALA A 375 -6.47 -11.50 -5.06
CA ALA A 375 -6.04 -10.11 -5.28
C ALA A 375 -5.25 -9.97 -6.58
N TRP A 376 -4.30 -10.86 -6.86
CA TRP A 376 -3.56 -10.86 -8.14
C TRP A 376 -4.48 -11.07 -9.34
N ILE A 377 -5.41 -12.02 -9.26
CA ILE A 377 -6.38 -12.28 -10.32
C ILE A 377 -7.28 -11.05 -10.53
N GLY A 378 -7.82 -10.46 -9.47
CA GLY A 378 -8.68 -9.29 -9.55
C GLY A 378 -7.99 -8.09 -10.21
N VAL A 379 -6.76 -7.79 -9.76
CA VAL A 379 -5.93 -6.73 -10.35
C VAL A 379 -5.58 -7.05 -11.80
N MET A 380 -5.23 -8.31 -12.12
CA MET A 380 -4.90 -8.74 -13.48
C MET A 380 -6.09 -8.55 -14.43
N ILE A 381 -7.28 -8.96 -14.02
CA ILE A 381 -8.50 -8.79 -14.82
C ILE A 381 -8.73 -7.30 -15.10
N TYR A 382 -8.66 -6.45 -14.06
CA TYR A 382 -8.86 -5.02 -14.22
C TYR A 382 -7.86 -4.40 -15.19
N ILE A 383 -6.57 -4.68 -15.04
CA ILE A 383 -5.52 -4.13 -15.91
C ILE A 383 -5.69 -4.64 -17.35
N SER A 384 -6.07 -5.91 -17.53
CA SER A 384 -6.29 -6.49 -18.87
C SER A 384 -7.50 -5.88 -19.59
N LEU A 385 -8.52 -5.46 -18.86
CA LEU A 385 -9.67 -4.73 -19.41
C LEU A 385 -9.30 -3.28 -19.79
N ARG A 386 -8.40 -2.66 -19.04
CA ARG A 386 -8.01 -1.25 -19.18
C ARG A 386 -6.85 -1.04 -20.15
N PHE A 387 -5.91 -1.98 -20.17
CA PHE A 387 -4.70 -1.99 -20.99
C PHE A 387 -4.64 -3.28 -21.83
N LYS A 388 -3.70 -3.34 -22.77
CA LYS A 388 -3.42 -4.58 -23.49
C LYS A 388 -2.75 -5.59 -22.55
N TRP A 389 -2.87 -6.88 -22.88
CA TRP A 389 -2.34 -7.99 -22.07
C TRP A 389 -0.84 -7.89 -21.74
N ASP A 390 -0.04 -7.29 -22.62
CA ASP A 390 1.41 -7.08 -22.43
C ASP A 390 1.72 -6.15 -21.25
N TYR A 391 0.92 -5.10 -21.07
CA TYR A 391 1.01 -4.23 -19.87
C TYR A 391 0.57 -4.97 -18.61
N ALA A 392 -0.50 -5.74 -18.68
CA ALA A 392 -1.00 -6.51 -17.55
C ALA A 392 0.03 -7.53 -17.07
N LEU A 393 0.61 -8.31 -17.99
CA LEU A 393 1.64 -9.28 -17.66
C LEU A 393 2.89 -8.61 -17.06
N SER A 394 3.31 -7.49 -17.62
CA SER A 394 4.48 -6.73 -17.12
C SER A 394 4.25 -6.19 -15.71
N GLY A 395 3.04 -5.69 -15.44
CA GLY A 395 2.67 -5.21 -14.11
C GLY A 395 2.66 -6.33 -13.07
N ILE A 396 2.10 -7.50 -13.43
CA ILE A 396 2.06 -8.66 -12.52
C ILE A 396 3.45 -9.18 -12.17
N ILE A 397 4.36 -9.26 -13.14
CA ILE A 397 5.75 -9.67 -12.87
C ILE A 397 6.40 -8.70 -11.88
N ALA A 398 6.16 -7.39 -12.00
CA ALA A 398 6.64 -6.41 -11.04
C ALA A 398 6.00 -6.59 -9.65
N LEU A 399 4.69 -6.86 -9.57
CA LEU A 399 4.01 -7.11 -8.30
C LEU A 399 4.51 -8.38 -7.59
N ILE A 400 4.73 -9.47 -8.33
CA ILE A 400 5.30 -10.70 -7.78
C ILE A 400 6.70 -10.42 -7.22
N HIS A 401 7.52 -9.66 -7.96
CA HIS A 401 8.83 -9.23 -7.49
C HIS A 401 8.72 -8.46 -6.15
N ASP A 402 7.82 -7.49 -6.03
CA ASP A 402 7.70 -6.65 -4.84
C ASP A 402 7.31 -7.45 -3.60
N VAL A 403 6.33 -8.34 -3.74
CA VAL A 403 5.93 -9.27 -2.68
C VAL A 403 7.10 -10.19 -2.29
N PHE A 404 7.85 -10.67 -3.29
CA PHE A 404 8.99 -11.54 -3.03
C PHE A 404 10.13 -10.82 -2.30
N ILE A 405 10.39 -9.56 -2.61
CA ILE A 405 11.36 -8.72 -1.90
C ILE A 405 10.97 -8.55 -0.43
N ILE A 406 9.69 -8.32 -0.11
CA ILE A 406 9.23 -8.25 1.30
C ILE A 406 9.57 -9.57 2.02
N LEU A 407 9.25 -10.72 1.41
CA LEU A 407 9.58 -12.04 1.99
C LEU A 407 11.09 -12.26 2.15
N CYS A 408 11.90 -11.80 1.18
CA CYS A 408 13.35 -11.84 1.27
C CYS A 408 13.88 -11.08 2.49
N PHE A 409 13.38 -9.88 2.73
CA PHE A 409 13.74 -9.10 3.92
C PHE A 409 13.25 -9.77 5.21
N CYS A 410 12.04 -10.33 5.23
CA CYS A 410 11.58 -11.14 6.37
C CYS A 410 12.51 -12.31 6.65
N ALA A 411 13.05 -12.97 5.63
CA ALA A 411 14.00 -14.07 5.78
C ALA A 411 15.37 -13.61 6.32
N ILE A 412 15.92 -12.53 5.75
CA ILE A 412 17.26 -12.00 6.09
C ILE A 412 17.26 -11.47 7.53
N PHE A 413 16.27 -10.66 7.88
CA PHE A 413 16.19 -10.02 9.21
C PHE A 413 15.41 -10.83 10.24
N ARG A 414 14.96 -12.04 9.88
CA ARG A 414 14.15 -12.91 10.77
C ARG A 414 12.93 -12.21 11.33
N LEU A 415 12.31 -11.33 10.53
CA LEU A 415 11.06 -10.67 10.92
C LEU A 415 9.95 -11.71 11.07
N GLU A 416 9.07 -11.49 12.05
CA GLU A 416 7.92 -12.37 12.27
C GLU A 416 6.91 -12.22 11.12
N VAL A 417 6.68 -13.30 10.38
CA VAL A 417 5.66 -13.35 9.33
C VAL A 417 4.34 -13.79 9.95
N ASN A 418 3.42 -12.86 10.07
CA ASN A 418 2.09 -13.04 10.64
C ASN A 418 1.01 -12.57 9.65
N THR A 419 -0.26 -12.58 10.03
CA THR A 419 -1.37 -12.12 9.19
C THR A 419 -1.26 -10.65 8.81
N GLU A 420 -0.61 -9.81 9.62
CA GLU A 420 -0.40 -8.40 9.31
C GLU A 420 0.58 -8.20 8.14
N ILE A 421 1.61 -9.03 8.01
CA ILE A 421 2.51 -9.00 6.84
C ILE A 421 1.77 -9.33 5.55
N ILE A 422 0.78 -10.23 5.59
CA ILE A 422 -0.08 -10.49 4.42
C ILE A 422 -0.88 -9.23 4.05
N ALA A 423 -1.39 -8.50 5.05
CA ALA A 423 -2.08 -7.24 4.79
C ALA A 423 -1.15 -6.20 4.12
N VAL A 424 0.10 -6.10 4.58
CA VAL A 424 1.12 -5.25 3.94
C VAL A 424 1.37 -5.66 2.49
N MET A 425 1.58 -6.95 2.22
CA MET A 425 1.79 -7.45 0.85
C MET A 425 0.66 -7.05 -0.09
N LEU A 426 -0.59 -7.16 0.38
CA LEU A 426 -1.77 -6.78 -0.40
C LEU A 426 -1.91 -5.27 -0.60
N ALA A 427 -1.57 -4.48 0.42
CA ALA A 427 -1.51 -3.03 0.29
C ALA A 427 -0.45 -2.59 -0.73
N ILE A 428 0.71 -3.22 -0.71
CA ILE A 428 1.79 -2.95 -1.67
C ILE A 428 1.40 -3.35 -3.09
N ILE A 429 0.64 -4.43 -3.28
CA ILE A 429 0.07 -4.78 -4.59
C ILE A 429 -0.75 -3.60 -5.14
N GLY A 430 -1.66 -3.03 -4.32
CA GLY A 430 -2.47 -1.88 -4.71
C GLY A 430 -1.64 -0.62 -4.98
N TYR A 431 -0.63 -0.35 -4.16
CA TYR A 431 0.23 0.82 -4.32
C TYR A 431 1.22 0.69 -5.50
N SER A 432 1.91 -0.43 -5.63
CA SER A 432 2.92 -0.64 -6.66
C SER A 432 2.32 -0.64 -8.06
N ILE A 433 1.13 -1.24 -8.22
CA ILE A 433 0.44 -1.22 -9.50
C ILE A 433 0.03 0.20 -9.92
N ASN A 434 -0.32 1.09 -8.97
CA ASN A 434 -0.59 2.48 -9.23
C ASN A 434 0.60 3.17 -9.93
N ASN A 435 1.81 3.00 -9.40
CA ASN A 435 3.02 3.53 -10.02
C ASN A 435 3.24 2.97 -11.43
N SER A 436 3.03 1.67 -11.62
CA SER A 436 3.16 0.99 -12.91
C SER A 436 2.13 1.48 -13.93
N ILE A 437 0.86 1.69 -13.54
CA ILE A 437 -0.20 2.22 -14.40
C ILE A 437 0.19 3.58 -14.97
N VAL A 438 0.77 4.46 -14.17
CA VAL A 438 1.19 5.80 -14.65
C VAL A 438 2.33 5.71 -15.65
N VAL A 439 3.30 4.84 -15.42
CA VAL A 439 4.37 4.57 -16.38
C VAL A 439 3.78 4.00 -17.68
N PHE A 440 2.88 3.03 -17.59
CA PHE A 440 2.23 2.43 -18.75
C PHE A 440 1.36 3.41 -19.54
N ASP A 441 0.62 4.28 -18.84
CA ASP A 441 -0.17 5.33 -19.48
C ASP A 441 0.73 6.24 -20.32
N ARG A 442 1.89 6.64 -19.77
CA ARG A 442 2.84 7.48 -20.49
C ARG A 442 3.51 6.76 -21.65
N ILE A 443 3.88 5.48 -21.48
CA ILE A 443 4.41 4.65 -22.59
C ILE A 443 3.35 4.54 -23.70
N ARG A 444 2.08 4.30 -23.35
CA ARG A 444 0.97 4.20 -24.29
C ARG A 444 0.77 5.50 -25.08
N ASP A 445 0.86 6.63 -24.40
CA ASP A 445 0.75 7.94 -25.04
C ASP A 445 1.91 8.17 -26.03
N GLN A 446 3.15 7.85 -25.64
CA GLN A 446 4.33 7.95 -26.50
C GLN A 446 4.24 7.01 -27.73
N VAL A 447 3.73 5.80 -27.56
CA VAL A 447 3.48 4.86 -28.67
C VAL A 447 2.43 5.41 -29.63
N LYS A 448 1.38 6.08 -29.14
CA LYS A 448 0.36 6.72 -29.99
C LYS A 448 0.90 7.92 -30.76
N GLU A 449 1.72 8.75 -30.12
CA GLU A 449 2.35 9.91 -30.75
C GLU A 449 3.26 9.49 -31.90
N ASN A 450 4.02 8.40 -31.73
CA ASN A 450 4.97 7.89 -32.73
C ASN A 450 4.36 6.82 -33.68
N ARG A 451 3.03 6.67 -33.73
CA ARG A 451 2.36 5.63 -34.54
C ARG A 451 2.62 5.71 -36.05
N HIS A 452 3.05 6.88 -36.53
CA HIS A 452 3.34 7.14 -37.95
C HIS A 452 4.78 6.74 -38.33
N GLU A 453 5.65 6.54 -37.35
CA GLU A 453 7.02 6.10 -37.54
C GLU A 453 7.12 4.56 -37.53
N LYS A 454 8.20 4.04 -38.09
CA LYS A 454 8.50 2.61 -38.00
C LYS A 454 9.00 2.31 -36.57
N LEU A 455 8.18 1.59 -35.82
CA LEU A 455 8.51 1.19 -34.45
C LEU A 455 9.45 -0.03 -34.48
N ASP A 456 10.74 0.24 -34.59
CA ASP A 456 11.82 -0.73 -34.46
C ASP A 456 12.34 -0.79 -33.01
N GLN A 457 13.37 -1.61 -32.77
CA GLN A 457 13.98 -1.81 -31.47
C GLN A 457 14.51 -0.52 -30.85
N VAL A 458 15.17 0.28 -31.65
CA VAL A 458 15.79 1.53 -31.18
C VAL A 458 14.69 2.52 -30.79
N LYS A 459 13.64 2.62 -31.60
CA LYS A 459 12.51 3.52 -31.35
C LYS A 459 11.70 3.12 -30.12
N TYR A 460 11.47 1.81 -29.91
CA TYR A 460 10.83 1.35 -28.67
C TYR A 460 11.67 1.68 -27.42
N LYS A 461 13.00 1.52 -27.50
CA LYS A 461 13.90 1.91 -26.40
C LYS A 461 13.82 3.40 -26.11
N GLU A 462 13.81 4.23 -27.15
CA GLU A 462 13.65 5.68 -27.05
C GLU A 462 12.32 6.05 -26.39
N ILE A 463 11.20 5.49 -26.87
CA ILE A 463 9.85 5.71 -26.33
C ILE A 463 9.80 5.38 -24.83
N VAL A 464 10.31 4.22 -24.42
CA VAL A 464 10.31 3.82 -23.01
C VAL A 464 11.17 4.75 -22.17
N ASN A 465 12.37 5.12 -22.65
CA ASN A 465 13.22 6.07 -21.94
C ASN A 465 12.58 7.44 -21.77
N ILE A 466 11.95 7.98 -22.81
CA ILE A 466 11.23 9.27 -22.73
C ILE A 466 10.07 9.17 -21.73
N ALA A 467 9.28 8.10 -21.78
CA ALA A 467 8.18 7.89 -20.85
C ALA A 467 8.67 7.83 -19.39
N LEU A 468 9.77 7.09 -19.14
CA LEU A 468 10.37 6.99 -17.82
C LEU A 468 10.99 8.30 -17.34
N GLN A 469 11.70 9.04 -18.19
CA GLN A 469 12.23 10.37 -17.85
C GLN A 469 11.13 11.34 -17.43
N ASN A 470 9.99 11.29 -18.11
CA ASN A 470 8.83 12.13 -17.81
C ASN A 470 8.10 11.73 -16.50
N THR A 471 8.12 10.45 -16.14
CA THR A 471 7.39 9.95 -14.96
C THR A 471 8.26 9.79 -13.72
N ALA A 472 9.58 9.69 -13.87
CA ALA A 472 10.50 9.39 -12.76
C ALA A 472 10.43 10.44 -11.63
N THR A 473 10.41 11.73 -11.97
CA THR A 473 10.30 12.80 -10.95
C THR A 473 9.04 12.61 -10.10
N ARG A 474 7.90 12.38 -10.74
CA ARG A 474 6.64 12.15 -10.05
C ARG A 474 6.70 10.86 -9.21
N SER A 475 7.18 9.75 -9.76
CA SER A 475 7.27 8.48 -9.03
C SER A 475 8.15 8.58 -7.78
N ILE A 476 9.27 9.31 -7.86
CA ILE A 476 10.14 9.54 -6.71
C ILE A 476 9.46 10.42 -5.66
N LEU A 477 8.79 11.51 -6.08
CA LEU A 477 8.10 12.41 -5.15
C LEU A 477 6.91 11.71 -4.46
N SER A 478 6.14 10.94 -5.21
CA SER A 478 5.04 10.14 -4.71
C SER A 478 5.53 9.12 -3.67
N THR A 479 6.58 8.37 -4.01
CA THR A 479 7.18 7.42 -3.07
C THR A 479 7.72 8.12 -1.83
N PHE A 480 8.41 9.25 -1.99
CA PHE A 480 8.93 10.02 -0.87
C PHE A 480 7.81 10.47 0.08
N THR A 481 6.71 11.02 -0.45
CA THR A 481 5.58 11.45 0.38
C THR A 481 4.83 10.30 1.04
N THR A 482 4.83 9.11 0.46
CA THR A 482 4.22 7.93 1.06
C THR A 482 5.13 7.27 2.10
N VAL A 483 6.44 7.27 1.86
CA VAL A 483 7.45 6.69 2.76
C VAL A 483 7.70 7.58 3.98
N LEU A 484 7.64 8.90 3.84
CA LEU A 484 7.94 9.85 4.92
C LEU A 484 7.13 9.60 6.20
N PRO A 485 5.79 9.46 6.17
CA PRO A 485 5.03 9.17 7.38
C PRO A 485 5.25 7.74 7.89
N VAL A 486 5.59 6.78 7.02
CA VAL A 486 5.96 5.43 7.46
C VAL A 486 7.28 5.45 8.23
N ILE A 487 8.25 6.31 7.84
CA ILE A 487 9.47 6.54 8.62
C ILE A 487 9.12 7.14 9.99
N CYS A 488 8.16 8.06 10.06
CA CYS A 488 7.72 8.61 11.35
C CYS A 488 7.10 7.51 12.24
N LEU A 489 6.29 6.60 11.65
CA LEU A 489 5.75 5.45 12.39
C LEU A 489 6.84 4.47 12.84
N LEU A 490 7.90 4.27 12.05
CA LEU A 490 9.05 3.43 12.40
C LEU A 490 9.88 4.02 13.53
N GLY A 491 10.09 5.34 13.51
CA GLY A 491 10.98 6.00 14.48
C GLY A 491 10.29 6.50 15.75
N LEU A 492 9.02 6.86 15.67
CA LEU A 492 8.25 7.46 16.76
C LEU A 492 7.02 6.63 17.17
N GLY A 493 6.65 5.61 16.38
CA GLY A 493 5.49 4.78 16.64
C GLY A 493 5.76 3.70 17.67
N SER A 494 4.70 2.98 18.05
CA SER A 494 4.79 1.85 18.98
C SER A 494 5.56 0.68 18.39
N ASN A 495 6.33 -0.01 19.24
CA ASN A 495 6.99 -1.28 18.90
C ASN A 495 6.01 -2.37 18.41
N ALA A 496 4.74 -2.26 18.77
CA ALA A 496 3.70 -3.21 18.34
C ALA A 496 3.51 -3.23 16.82
N ILE A 497 3.72 -2.10 16.12
CA ILE A 497 3.57 -2.00 14.67
C ILE A 497 4.91 -1.91 13.92
N PHE A 498 6.04 -2.02 14.62
CA PHE A 498 7.36 -1.84 14.01
C PHE A 498 7.59 -2.78 12.83
N THR A 499 7.36 -4.09 13.00
CA THR A 499 7.54 -5.10 11.94
C THR A 499 6.62 -4.84 10.75
N PHE A 500 5.38 -4.44 11.01
CA PHE A 500 4.40 -4.05 9.99
C PHE A 500 4.89 -2.84 9.19
N CYS A 501 5.29 -1.76 9.87
CA CYS A 501 5.79 -0.54 9.22
C CYS A 501 7.10 -0.77 8.47
N LEU A 502 7.99 -1.62 8.98
CA LEU A 502 9.24 -1.97 8.29
C LEU A 502 8.98 -2.73 6.99
N ALA A 503 8.08 -3.72 7.02
CA ALA A 503 7.68 -4.44 5.81
C ALA A 503 7.00 -3.50 4.79
N LEU A 504 6.16 -2.57 5.26
CA LEU A 504 5.53 -1.56 4.44
C LEU A 504 6.56 -0.63 3.79
N PHE A 505 7.54 -0.15 4.56
CA PHE A 505 8.65 0.68 4.07
C PHE A 505 9.43 0.00 2.95
N ILE A 506 9.81 -1.28 3.17
CA ILE A 506 10.54 -2.08 2.18
C ILE A 506 9.70 -2.27 0.92
N GLY A 507 8.43 -2.61 1.07
CA GLY A 507 7.51 -2.81 -0.05
C GLY A 507 7.28 -1.55 -0.89
N LEU A 508 7.15 -0.37 -0.25
CA LEU A 508 7.01 0.92 -0.94
C LEU A 508 8.23 1.25 -1.79
N ILE A 509 9.44 1.04 -1.26
CA ILE A 509 10.70 1.26 -2.00
C ILE A 509 10.85 0.26 -3.14
N ALA A 510 10.56 -1.02 -2.88
CA ALA A 510 10.59 -2.06 -3.92
C ALA A 510 9.63 -1.74 -5.06
N GLY A 511 8.37 -1.34 -4.75
CA GLY A 511 7.35 -0.98 -5.73
C GLY A 511 7.70 0.25 -6.57
N ALA A 512 8.37 1.25 -5.98
CA ALA A 512 8.89 2.38 -6.73
C ALA A 512 9.98 1.98 -7.73
N GLY A 513 10.91 1.13 -7.31
CA GLY A 513 11.97 0.64 -8.16
C GLY A 513 11.46 -0.31 -9.24
N SER A 514 10.57 -1.24 -8.90
CA SER A 514 10.03 -2.22 -9.85
C SER A 514 9.20 -1.58 -10.96
N SER A 515 8.44 -0.54 -10.66
CA SER A 515 7.65 0.19 -11.67
C SER A 515 8.51 0.86 -12.74
N LEU A 516 9.68 1.40 -12.35
CA LEU A 516 10.61 2.08 -13.26
C LEU A 516 11.55 1.11 -14.00
N PHE A 517 12.04 0.06 -13.31
CA PHE A 517 13.14 -0.78 -13.82
C PHE A 517 12.71 -2.21 -14.17
N ILE A 518 11.57 -2.71 -13.68
CA ILE A 518 11.08 -4.04 -14.03
C ILE A 518 9.86 -3.96 -14.95
N ALA A 519 8.78 -3.30 -14.54
CA ALA A 519 7.54 -3.27 -15.30
C ALA A 519 7.75 -2.71 -16.72
N ALA A 520 8.41 -1.55 -16.83
CA ALA A 520 8.71 -0.94 -18.12
C ALA A 520 9.66 -1.80 -18.98
N GLN A 521 10.66 -2.44 -18.33
CA GLN A 521 11.63 -3.29 -19.03
C GLN A 521 11.02 -4.59 -19.53
N VAL A 522 10.16 -5.24 -18.74
CA VAL A 522 9.44 -6.46 -19.16
C VAL A 522 8.53 -6.12 -20.34
N TRP A 523 7.79 -5.01 -20.27
CA TRP A 523 6.97 -4.56 -21.39
C TRP A 523 7.79 -4.32 -22.66
N TYR A 524 8.95 -3.64 -22.55
CA TYR A 524 9.87 -3.44 -23.66
C TYR A 524 10.31 -4.77 -24.28
N GLN A 525 10.71 -5.73 -23.46
CA GLN A 525 11.13 -7.05 -23.92
C GLN A 525 10.02 -7.85 -24.61
N LEU A 526 8.80 -7.78 -24.09
CA LEU A 526 7.63 -8.44 -24.71
C LEU A 526 7.35 -7.86 -26.11
N ARG A 527 7.43 -6.53 -26.25
CA ARG A 527 7.24 -5.86 -27.55
C ARG A 527 8.33 -6.21 -28.56
N MET A 528 9.56 -6.40 -28.10
CA MET A 528 10.66 -6.83 -28.95
C MET A 528 10.49 -8.25 -29.51
N ARG A 529 9.81 -9.13 -28.77
CA ARG A 529 9.55 -10.53 -29.17
C ARG A 529 8.32 -10.65 -30.09
N GLU A 530 7.43 -9.67 -30.11
CA GLU A 530 6.32 -9.64 -31.08
C GLU A 530 6.88 -9.45 -32.49
N LYS A 531 6.80 -10.49 -33.32
CA LYS A 531 7.08 -10.37 -34.75
C LYS A 531 6.18 -9.29 -35.32
N PRO A 532 6.69 -8.34 -36.14
CA PRO A 532 5.86 -7.34 -36.77
C PRO A 532 4.74 -8.06 -37.52
N LYS A 533 3.51 -7.89 -37.05
CA LYS A 533 2.35 -8.34 -37.82
C LYS A 533 2.44 -7.66 -39.17
N SER A 534 2.70 -8.42 -40.24
CA SER A 534 2.62 -7.90 -41.59
C SER A 534 1.26 -7.21 -41.69
N LYS A 535 1.26 -5.90 -41.90
CA LYS A 535 0.02 -5.18 -42.23
C LYS A 535 -0.53 -5.92 -43.42
N LYS A 536 -1.61 -6.68 -43.27
CA LYS A 536 -2.47 -7.02 -44.37
C LYS A 536 -2.85 -5.66 -44.97
N VAL A 537 -2.18 -5.29 -46.03
CA VAL A 537 -2.59 -4.17 -46.83
C VAL A 537 -4.00 -4.53 -47.28
N HIS A 538 -5.00 -3.97 -46.59
CA HIS A 538 -6.31 -3.92 -47.19
C HIS A 538 -6.07 -3.14 -48.49
N LYS A 539 -5.95 -3.89 -49.60
CA LYS A 539 -6.13 -3.33 -50.91
C LYS A 539 -7.44 -2.57 -50.82
N LYS A 540 -7.39 -1.24 -50.68
CA LYS A 540 -8.52 -0.42 -51.00
C LYS A 540 -8.87 -0.84 -52.42
N HIS A 541 -10.00 -1.50 -52.58
CA HIS A 541 -10.61 -1.60 -53.88
C HIS A 541 -10.60 -0.16 -54.44
N LYS A 542 -9.78 0.07 -55.45
CA LYS A 542 -9.95 1.24 -56.33
C LYS A 542 -11.43 1.21 -56.66
N LYS A 543 -12.21 2.15 -56.13
CA LYS A 543 -13.50 2.47 -56.72
C LYS A 543 -13.16 2.75 -58.19
N GLU A 544 -13.65 1.90 -59.07
CA GLU A 544 -13.68 2.17 -60.48
C GLU A 544 -14.20 3.61 -60.61
N ALA A 545 -13.43 4.43 -61.30
CA ALA A 545 -13.89 5.76 -61.67
C ALA A 545 -15.22 5.52 -62.39
N VAL A 546 -16.29 6.04 -61.81
CA VAL A 546 -17.57 6.14 -62.52
C VAL A 546 -17.22 7.01 -63.72
N GLU A 547 -17.18 6.44 -64.91
CA GLU A 547 -17.13 7.21 -66.16
C GLU A 547 -18.31 8.19 -66.08
N GLU A 548 -18.00 9.46 -65.94
CA GLU A 548 -18.99 10.52 -66.10
C GLU A 548 -19.54 10.37 -67.49
N MET A 549 -20.80 9.97 -67.54
CA MET A 549 -21.54 9.91 -68.80
C MET A 549 -21.67 11.34 -69.30
N ILE A 550 -20.81 11.74 -70.25
CA ILE A 550 -20.91 13.02 -70.98
C ILE A 550 -22.20 12.97 -71.78
N VAL A 551 -23.23 13.60 -71.23
CA VAL A 551 -24.48 13.81 -72.03
C VAL A 551 -24.28 15.08 -72.88
N PRO A 552 -24.21 14.92 -74.18
CA PRO A 552 -24.05 16.11 -75.08
C PRO A 552 -25.22 17.08 -74.86
N GLY A 553 -24.93 18.32 -74.49
CA GLY A 553 -25.95 19.38 -74.34
C GLY A 553 -26.25 19.78 -72.86
N LEU A 554 -25.64 19.17 -71.85
CA LEU A 554 -25.90 19.56 -70.42
C LEU A 554 -24.70 20.26 -69.78
N ASN A 555 -23.52 20.25 -70.39
CA ASN A 555 -22.30 20.82 -69.81
C ASN A 555 -21.80 22.08 -70.56
N ASP A 556 -22.65 22.72 -71.36
CA ASP A 556 -22.31 23.93 -72.08
C ASP A 556 -22.92 25.19 -71.43
N TYR A 557 -22.76 25.31 -70.11
CA TYR A 557 -22.95 26.60 -69.40
C TYR A 557 -21.95 26.77 -68.28
#